data_8d75b696de6feabba762de6c346fa14a
#
_entry.id   8d75b696de6feabba762de6c346fa14a
#
_cell.length_a   1.000
_cell.length_b   1.000
_cell.length_c   1.000
_cell.angle_alpha   90.00
_cell.angle_beta   90.00
_cell.angle_gamma   90.00
#
_symmetry.space_group_name_H-M   'P 1'
#
loop_
_entity.id
_entity.type
_entity.pdbx_description
1 polymer ?
#
loop_
_entity_poly.entity_id
_entity_poly.type
_entity_poly.pdbx_seq_one_letter_code
_entity_poly.pdbx_strand_id
1 'polypeptide(L)'
;MAINPPVDATKTPEWAALQKHYDELQSEGISLKQWFADDAERVEKLSFDAGDLHFDLSKNLIKPETLQLFADLAKAVKLDERTKAMYTGVHINNTEDRAVLHTALRRPVEDEGKYIVDGQDTVKDVREVLDRIYAFADKVRSGEWTGVTGKKIETVVNIGIGGSDLGPVMVYEALKPYADAGISARYISNIDPNDLAEKTKGLDPETTLFIIVSKTFTTLETLTNAREARTWLLEELKAKGAIDGSDAKNAEAIKKHFVAVSTNLEKVAEFGIDPVSYTHLRAHETGAYLV
;
A
#
# COMPACT_ATOMS: atom_id res chain seq x y z
N MET A 1 -26.16 9.50 2.45
CA MET A 1 -26.50 10.94 2.72
C MET A 1 -25.27 11.75 2.45
N ALA A 2 -25.37 12.81 1.64
CA ALA A 2 -24.24 13.71 1.44
C ALA A 2 -23.93 14.43 2.76
N ILE A 3 -22.66 14.44 3.14
CA ILE A 3 -22.19 15.23 4.27
C ILE A 3 -22.11 16.70 3.83
N ASN A 4 -22.32 17.64 4.76
CA ASN A 4 -22.06 19.05 4.48
C ASN A 4 -20.64 19.22 3.91
N PRO A 5 -20.43 20.19 2.97
CA PRO A 5 -19.09 20.43 2.44
C PRO A 5 -18.09 20.66 3.58
N PRO A 6 -16.82 20.30 3.39
CA PRO A 6 -15.80 20.48 4.41
C PRO A 6 -15.69 21.95 4.82
N VAL A 7 -15.48 22.18 6.10
CA VAL A 7 -15.13 23.51 6.59
C VAL A 7 -13.73 23.84 6.08
N ASP A 8 -13.58 25.00 5.45
CA ASP A 8 -12.25 25.52 5.08
C ASP A 8 -11.53 25.96 6.36
N ALA A 9 -10.58 25.15 6.79
CA ALA A 9 -9.81 25.39 8.01
C ALA A 9 -9.16 26.77 8.02
N THR A 10 -8.66 27.23 6.85
CA THR A 10 -7.93 28.51 6.73
C THR A 10 -8.79 29.74 6.97
N LYS A 11 -10.12 29.57 6.99
CA LYS A 11 -11.09 30.64 7.24
C LYS A 11 -11.62 30.65 8.67
N THR A 12 -11.13 29.77 9.53
CA THR A 12 -11.58 29.69 10.91
C THR A 12 -10.75 30.57 11.84
N PRO A 13 -11.35 31.12 12.92
CA PRO A 13 -10.60 31.82 13.96
C PRO A 13 -9.50 30.98 14.61
N GLU A 14 -9.73 29.67 14.72
CA GLU A 14 -8.79 28.70 15.30
C GLU A 14 -7.54 28.56 14.43
N TRP A 15 -7.69 28.60 13.10
CA TRP A 15 -6.54 28.66 12.20
C TRP A 15 -5.75 29.95 12.39
N ALA A 16 -6.43 31.06 12.47
CA ALA A 16 -5.79 32.37 12.74
C ALA A 16 -5.04 32.39 14.09
N ALA A 17 -5.60 31.73 15.12
CA ALA A 17 -4.93 31.58 16.41
C ALA A 17 -3.69 30.71 16.31
N LEU A 18 -3.76 29.59 15.57
CA LEU A 18 -2.62 28.72 15.32
C LEU A 18 -1.52 29.42 14.50
N GLN A 19 -1.88 30.19 13.48
CA GLN A 19 -0.94 30.99 12.69
C GLN A 19 -0.24 32.04 13.58
N LYS A 20 -1.00 32.77 14.42
CA LYS A 20 -0.42 33.72 15.36
C LYS A 20 0.58 33.06 16.29
N HIS A 21 0.22 31.91 16.86
CA HIS A 21 1.11 31.13 17.73
C HIS A 21 2.40 30.71 17.00
N TYR A 22 2.28 30.27 15.74
CA TYR A 22 3.46 29.96 14.90
C TYR A 22 4.37 31.18 14.72
N ASP A 23 3.80 32.36 14.40
CA ASP A 23 4.54 33.59 14.20
C ASP A 23 5.25 34.05 15.52
N GLU A 24 4.61 33.86 16.68
CA GLU A 24 5.19 34.10 17.98
C GLU A 24 6.39 33.18 18.24
N LEU A 25 6.25 31.85 17.99
CA LEU A 25 7.35 30.91 18.12
C LEU A 25 8.54 31.25 17.20
N GLN A 26 8.25 31.69 15.96
CA GLN A 26 9.31 32.13 15.04
C GLN A 26 10.04 33.38 15.55
N SER A 27 9.30 34.33 16.11
CA SER A 27 9.88 35.57 16.63
C SER A 27 10.73 35.37 17.89
N GLU A 28 10.36 34.42 18.74
CA GLU A 28 11.11 34.04 19.93
C GLU A 28 12.39 33.25 19.60
N GLY A 29 12.45 32.66 18.39
CA GLY A 29 13.52 31.77 17.96
C GLY A 29 13.31 30.34 18.43
N ILE A 30 13.12 29.43 17.48
CA ILE A 30 12.89 28.00 17.72
C ILE A 30 14.18 27.30 18.09
N SER A 31 14.30 26.81 19.32
CA SER A 31 15.43 26.03 19.80
C SER A 31 14.97 24.92 20.74
N LEU A 32 14.91 23.68 20.22
CA LEU A 32 14.59 22.51 21.07
C LEU A 32 15.55 22.39 22.25
N LYS A 33 16.83 22.66 22.04
CA LYS A 33 17.84 22.60 23.13
C LYS A 33 17.46 23.55 24.27
N GLN A 34 17.04 24.77 23.93
CA GLN A 34 16.62 25.75 24.92
C GLN A 34 15.30 25.30 25.58
N TRP A 35 14.31 24.87 24.81
CA TRP A 35 13.03 24.42 25.38
C TRP A 35 13.15 23.22 26.33
N PHE A 36 14.11 22.31 26.10
CA PHE A 36 14.41 21.25 27.05
C PHE A 36 15.16 21.75 28.29
N ALA A 37 15.97 22.80 28.17
CA ALA A 37 16.64 23.40 29.29
C ALA A 37 15.68 24.20 30.19
N ASP A 38 14.69 24.86 29.58
CA ASP A 38 13.74 25.74 30.26
C ASP A 38 12.59 24.95 30.93
N ASP A 39 12.23 23.79 30.42
CA ASP A 39 11.12 22.95 30.91
C ASP A 39 11.55 21.49 31.11
N ALA A 40 11.89 21.15 32.35
CA ALA A 40 12.29 19.78 32.72
C ALA A 40 11.17 18.74 32.55
N GLU A 41 9.89 19.19 32.56
CA GLU A 41 8.71 18.34 32.38
C GLU A 41 8.24 18.25 30.93
N ARG A 42 9.00 18.80 29.97
CA ARG A 42 8.61 18.88 28.58
C ARG A 42 8.26 17.51 27.99
N VAL A 43 9.01 16.45 28.33
CA VAL A 43 8.72 15.09 27.86
C VAL A 43 7.36 14.64 28.38
N GLU A 44 7.09 14.80 29.67
CA GLU A 44 5.83 14.40 30.30
C GLU A 44 4.64 15.16 29.70
N LYS A 45 4.76 16.48 29.52
CA LYS A 45 3.71 17.34 28.96
C LYS A 45 3.38 17.07 27.50
N LEU A 46 4.33 16.48 26.73
CA LEU A 46 4.19 16.24 25.31
C LEU A 46 4.20 14.75 24.97
N SER A 47 4.05 13.86 25.96
CA SER A 47 3.88 12.43 25.77
C SER A 47 2.50 11.98 26.23
N PHE A 48 1.91 11.03 25.50
CA PHE A 48 0.61 10.45 25.83
C PHE A 48 0.44 9.09 25.18
N ASP A 49 -0.47 8.29 25.72
CA ASP A 49 -0.84 7.00 25.17
C ASP A 49 -2.16 7.12 24.41
N ALA A 50 -2.24 6.44 23.27
CA ALA A 50 -3.47 6.30 22.49
C ALA A 50 -3.61 4.84 22.03
N GLY A 51 -4.52 4.11 22.66
CA GLY A 51 -4.57 2.64 22.53
C GLY A 51 -3.27 1.99 22.97
N ASP A 52 -2.67 1.19 22.14
CA ASP A 52 -1.40 0.49 22.38
C ASP A 52 -0.16 1.28 21.93
N LEU A 53 -0.33 2.53 21.51
CA LEU A 53 0.74 3.37 21.02
C LEU A 53 1.11 4.44 22.04
N HIS A 54 2.41 4.57 22.31
CA HIS A 54 2.99 5.66 23.06
C HIS A 54 3.52 6.74 22.11
N PHE A 55 3.06 7.98 22.30
CA PHE A 55 3.48 9.14 21.51
C PHE A 55 4.35 10.05 22.34
N ASP A 56 5.56 10.34 21.87
CA ASP A 56 6.46 11.36 22.40
C ASP A 56 6.63 12.47 21.35
N LEU A 57 5.97 13.59 21.57
CA LEU A 57 6.04 14.79 20.74
C LEU A 57 7.07 15.81 21.26
N SER A 58 7.83 15.48 22.30
CA SER A 58 8.75 16.42 22.94
C SER A 58 9.82 17.00 22.02
N LYS A 59 10.19 16.25 20.96
CA LYS A 59 11.16 16.68 19.94
C LYS A 59 10.54 17.37 18.73
N ASN A 60 9.21 17.55 18.70
CA ASN A 60 8.56 18.35 17.68
C ASN A 60 8.70 19.84 17.99
N LEU A 61 8.63 20.69 16.96
CA LEU A 61 8.75 22.14 17.10
C LEU A 61 7.43 22.79 17.61
N ILE A 62 6.93 22.26 18.72
CA ILE A 62 5.69 22.67 19.37
C ILE A 62 5.93 22.90 20.87
N LYS A 63 5.05 23.68 21.48
CA LYS A 63 4.94 23.83 22.94
C LYS A 63 3.64 23.14 23.44
N PRO A 64 3.48 22.87 24.74
CA PRO A 64 2.25 22.23 25.26
C PRO A 64 0.95 22.91 24.85
N GLU A 65 0.92 24.25 24.83
CA GLU A 65 -0.24 25.05 24.40
C GLU A 65 -0.62 24.83 22.93
N THR A 66 0.32 24.42 22.07
CA THR A 66 0.06 24.11 20.66
C THR A 66 -0.93 22.94 20.51
N LEU A 67 -0.91 21.99 21.44
CA LEU A 67 -1.83 20.83 21.42
C LEU A 67 -3.29 21.29 21.58
N GLN A 68 -3.53 22.29 22.44
CA GLN A 68 -4.88 22.83 22.62
C GLN A 68 -5.35 23.58 21.38
N LEU A 69 -4.47 24.34 20.72
CA LEU A 69 -4.81 25.03 19.47
C LEU A 69 -5.16 24.03 18.35
N PHE A 70 -4.45 22.92 18.25
CA PHE A 70 -4.81 21.83 17.33
C PHE A 70 -6.17 21.20 17.68
N ALA A 71 -6.42 20.96 18.97
CA ALA A 71 -7.71 20.39 19.41
C ALA A 71 -8.89 21.33 19.11
N ASP A 72 -8.71 22.64 19.27
CA ASP A 72 -9.74 23.62 18.97
C ASP A 72 -9.98 23.71 17.45
N LEU A 73 -8.92 23.69 16.64
CA LEU A 73 -9.05 23.64 15.18
C LEU A 73 -9.77 22.35 14.73
N ALA A 74 -9.42 21.18 15.31
CA ALA A 74 -10.08 19.91 15.01
C ALA A 74 -11.60 19.98 15.27
N LYS A 75 -12.02 20.62 16.38
CA LYS A 75 -13.44 20.86 16.68
C LYS A 75 -14.09 21.80 15.67
N ALA A 76 -13.42 22.91 15.34
CA ALA A 76 -13.94 23.90 14.40
C ALA A 76 -14.18 23.30 13.00
N VAL A 77 -13.31 22.42 12.53
CA VAL A 77 -13.47 21.70 11.24
C VAL A 77 -14.32 20.44 11.35
N LYS A 78 -14.90 20.15 12.53
CA LYS A 78 -15.78 19.00 12.80
C LYS A 78 -15.12 17.65 12.51
N LEU A 79 -13.86 17.49 12.95
CA LEU A 79 -13.08 16.29 12.68
C LEU A 79 -13.79 15.02 13.15
N ASP A 80 -14.43 15.03 14.34
CA ASP A 80 -15.15 13.87 14.88
C ASP A 80 -16.32 13.44 13.99
N GLU A 81 -17.11 14.40 13.49
CA GLU A 81 -18.23 14.12 12.57
C GLU A 81 -17.70 13.51 11.26
N ARG A 82 -16.58 14.02 10.76
CA ARG A 82 -15.91 13.53 9.55
C ARG A 82 -15.33 12.14 9.72
N THR A 83 -14.68 11.89 10.83
CA THR A 83 -14.17 10.56 11.18
C THR A 83 -15.31 9.55 11.24
N LYS A 84 -16.41 9.89 11.92
CA LYS A 84 -17.60 9.03 11.97
C LYS A 84 -18.20 8.78 10.59
N ALA A 85 -18.28 9.81 9.75
CA ALA A 85 -18.75 9.69 8.37
C ALA A 85 -17.88 8.75 7.54
N MET A 86 -16.56 8.83 7.69
CA MET A 86 -15.63 7.89 7.06
C MET A 86 -15.91 6.44 7.46
N TYR A 87 -16.06 6.17 8.77
CA TYR A 87 -16.34 4.82 9.27
C TYR A 87 -17.70 4.26 8.85
N THR A 88 -18.64 5.13 8.48
CA THR A 88 -20.00 4.73 8.06
C THR A 88 -20.22 4.74 6.57
N GLY A 89 -19.17 4.98 5.76
CA GLY A 89 -19.25 4.93 4.31
C GLY A 89 -19.95 6.13 3.66
N VAL A 90 -20.04 7.26 4.38
CA VAL A 90 -20.51 8.51 3.77
C VAL A 90 -19.48 9.01 2.78
N HIS A 91 -19.94 9.59 1.64
CA HIS A 91 -19.05 10.15 0.61
C HIS A 91 -18.35 11.42 1.13
N ILE A 92 -17.20 11.23 1.80
CA ILE A 92 -16.38 12.34 2.32
C ILE A 92 -15.30 12.80 1.32
N ASN A 93 -15.00 12.00 0.29
CA ASN A 93 -14.18 12.43 -0.83
C ASN A 93 -15.07 13.21 -1.81
N ASN A 94 -15.11 14.52 -1.63
CA ASN A 94 -16.03 15.40 -2.39
C ASN A 94 -15.57 15.63 -3.84
N THR A 95 -14.31 15.36 -4.18
CA THR A 95 -13.76 15.60 -5.52
C THR A 95 -14.14 14.48 -6.48
N GLU A 96 -14.31 13.26 -5.97
CA GLU A 96 -14.65 12.08 -6.75
C GLU A 96 -16.03 11.51 -6.39
N ASP A 97 -16.74 12.14 -5.45
CA ASP A 97 -18.02 11.67 -4.90
C ASP A 97 -17.95 10.21 -4.44
N ARG A 98 -17.03 9.91 -3.52
CA ARG A 98 -16.77 8.55 -3.04
C ARG A 98 -16.72 8.46 -1.53
N ALA A 99 -17.11 7.30 -1.02
CA ALA A 99 -16.78 6.88 0.33
C ALA A 99 -15.27 6.61 0.46
N VAL A 100 -14.75 6.75 1.69
CA VAL A 100 -13.35 6.50 2.05
C VAL A 100 -13.33 5.31 2.99
N LEU A 101 -13.16 4.10 2.44
CA LEU A 101 -13.44 2.84 3.14
C LEU A 101 -12.20 1.97 3.41
N HIS A 102 -11.01 2.56 3.51
CA HIS A 102 -9.82 1.78 3.89
C HIS A 102 -9.97 1.07 5.25
N THR A 103 -10.86 1.55 6.12
CA THR A 103 -11.23 0.88 7.37
C THR A 103 -11.95 -0.44 7.16
N ALA A 104 -12.61 -0.66 6.02
CA ALA A 104 -13.28 -1.92 5.69
C ALA A 104 -12.30 -3.09 5.58
N LEU A 105 -11.03 -2.83 5.19
CA LEU A 105 -9.98 -3.84 5.12
C LEU A 105 -9.69 -4.53 6.46
N ARG A 106 -10.05 -3.91 7.56
CA ARG A 106 -9.80 -4.40 8.94
C ARG A 106 -11.06 -4.81 9.68
N ARG A 107 -12.20 -4.83 8.99
CA ARG A 107 -13.46 -5.29 9.59
C ARG A 107 -13.43 -6.79 9.83
N PRO A 108 -13.95 -7.26 10.97
CA PRO A 108 -14.10 -8.68 11.21
C PRO A 108 -15.14 -9.29 10.25
N VAL A 109 -15.05 -10.60 10.02
CA VAL A 109 -15.96 -11.33 9.10
C VAL A 109 -17.43 -11.28 9.58
N GLU A 110 -17.65 -11.15 10.86
CA GLU A 110 -18.98 -11.05 11.49
C GLU A 110 -19.72 -9.75 11.13
N ASP A 111 -19.01 -8.79 10.50
CA ASP A 111 -19.62 -7.56 9.98
C ASP A 111 -20.11 -7.70 8.53
N GLU A 112 -19.95 -8.87 7.90
CA GLU A 112 -20.57 -9.17 6.61
C GLU A 112 -22.10 -8.97 6.67
N GLY A 113 -22.65 -8.33 5.64
CA GLY A 113 -24.07 -7.96 5.59
C GLY A 113 -24.43 -6.68 6.37
N LYS A 114 -23.52 -6.12 7.17
CA LYS A 114 -23.79 -4.93 8.00
C LYS A 114 -23.26 -3.63 7.39
N TYR A 115 -22.26 -3.72 6.48
CA TYR A 115 -21.59 -2.59 5.88
C TYR A 115 -21.90 -2.46 4.40
N ILE A 116 -23.12 -1.99 4.12
CA ILE A 116 -23.60 -1.76 2.76
C ILE A 116 -23.35 -0.32 2.37
N VAL A 117 -22.48 -0.10 1.38
CA VAL A 117 -22.17 1.22 0.83
C VAL A 117 -22.39 1.18 -0.68
N ASP A 118 -23.18 2.11 -1.19
CA ASP A 118 -23.58 2.19 -2.61
C ASP A 118 -24.19 0.87 -3.16
N GLY A 119 -24.90 0.15 -2.27
CA GLY A 119 -25.53 -1.13 -2.62
C GLY A 119 -24.58 -2.34 -2.60
N GLN A 120 -23.33 -2.17 -2.19
CA GLN A 120 -22.32 -3.23 -2.10
C GLN A 120 -22.01 -3.56 -0.64
N ASP A 121 -21.86 -4.83 -0.33
CA ASP A 121 -21.34 -5.29 0.96
C ASP A 121 -19.80 -5.23 0.94
N THR A 122 -19.27 -4.16 1.52
CA THR A 122 -17.84 -3.88 1.46
C THR A 122 -16.98 -4.88 2.23
N VAL A 123 -17.53 -5.51 3.28
CA VAL A 123 -16.81 -6.54 4.05
C VAL A 123 -16.72 -7.82 3.24
N LYS A 124 -17.82 -8.23 2.61
CA LYS A 124 -17.85 -9.39 1.73
C LYS A 124 -16.87 -9.21 0.55
N ASP A 125 -16.90 -8.06 -0.13
CA ASP A 125 -16.00 -7.78 -1.25
C ASP A 125 -14.52 -7.90 -0.84
N VAL A 126 -14.16 -7.37 0.35
CA VAL A 126 -12.81 -7.48 0.90
C VAL A 126 -12.44 -8.94 1.17
N ARG A 127 -13.35 -9.70 1.79
CA ARG A 127 -13.11 -11.12 2.11
C ARG A 127 -12.92 -11.97 0.87
N GLU A 128 -13.74 -11.81 -0.13
CA GLU A 128 -13.61 -12.53 -1.41
C GLU A 128 -12.25 -12.29 -2.09
N VAL A 129 -11.70 -11.09 -1.96
CA VAL A 129 -10.35 -10.78 -2.47
C VAL A 129 -9.27 -11.43 -1.61
N LEU A 130 -9.37 -11.32 -0.28
CA LEU A 130 -8.40 -11.93 0.65
C LEU A 130 -8.36 -13.44 0.52
N ASP A 131 -9.50 -14.10 0.40
CA ASP A 131 -9.58 -15.56 0.25
C ASP A 131 -8.88 -16.03 -1.03
N ARG A 132 -9.01 -15.28 -2.13
CA ARG A 132 -8.28 -15.57 -3.37
C ARG A 132 -6.77 -15.37 -3.21
N ILE A 133 -6.35 -14.31 -2.50
CA ILE A 133 -4.92 -14.07 -2.23
C ILE A 133 -4.34 -15.21 -1.40
N TYR A 134 -5.02 -15.60 -0.33
CA TYR A 134 -4.56 -16.68 0.55
C TYR A 134 -4.52 -18.02 -0.19
N ALA A 135 -5.57 -18.36 -0.91
CA ALA A 135 -5.59 -19.59 -1.72
C ALA A 135 -4.46 -19.65 -2.77
N PHE A 136 -4.15 -18.52 -3.42
CA PHE A 136 -3.03 -18.44 -4.35
C PHE A 136 -1.68 -18.57 -3.62
N ALA A 137 -1.49 -17.87 -2.51
CA ALA A 137 -0.28 -17.96 -1.71
C ALA A 137 -0.02 -19.39 -1.22
N ASP A 138 -1.07 -20.10 -0.79
CA ASP A 138 -0.99 -21.49 -0.36
C ASP A 138 -0.59 -22.42 -1.52
N LYS A 139 -1.11 -22.21 -2.74
CA LYS A 139 -0.69 -22.97 -3.93
C LYS A 139 0.78 -22.76 -4.27
N VAL A 140 1.28 -21.55 -4.15
CA VAL A 140 2.72 -21.28 -4.36
C VAL A 140 3.56 -21.93 -3.28
N ARG A 141 3.18 -21.78 -2.00
CA ARG A 141 3.93 -22.33 -0.85
C ARG A 141 3.93 -23.86 -0.84
N SER A 142 2.81 -24.50 -1.13
CA SER A 142 2.73 -25.97 -1.22
C SER A 142 3.47 -26.55 -2.42
N GLY A 143 3.70 -25.73 -3.46
CA GLY A 143 4.25 -26.18 -4.74
C GLY A 143 3.20 -26.77 -5.67
N GLU A 144 1.92 -26.55 -5.42
CA GLU A 144 0.84 -26.83 -6.39
C GLU A 144 0.95 -25.87 -7.59
N TRP A 145 1.29 -24.61 -7.33
CA TRP A 145 1.66 -23.67 -8.40
C TRP A 145 3.14 -23.82 -8.74
N THR A 146 3.42 -24.10 -10.00
CA THR A 146 4.77 -24.35 -10.49
C THR A 146 5.11 -23.44 -11.66
N GLY A 147 6.40 -23.27 -11.92
CA GLY A 147 6.90 -22.71 -13.17
C GLY A 147 6.52 -23.56 -14.39
N VAL A 148 6.84 -23.09 -15.58
CA VAL A 148 6.49 -23.73 -16.87
C VAL A 148 7.09 -25.14 -17.02
N THR A 149 8.17 -25.43 -16.32
CA THR A 149 8.85 -26.74 -16.32
C THR A 149 8.36 -27.70 -15.22
N GLY A 150 7.36 -27.27 -14.43
CA GLY A 150 6.85 -28.06 -13.32
C GLY A 150 7.66 -27.96 -12.02
N LYS A 151 8.72 -27.13 -11.99
CA LYS A 151 9.50 -26.87 -10.77
C LYS A 151 8.73 -25.96 -9.82
N LYS A 152 8.88 -26.17 -8.52
CA LYS A 152 8.32 -25.30 -7.47
C LYS A 152 8.91 -23.90 -7.54
N ILE A 153 8.12 -22.91 -7.19
CA ILE A 153 8.61 -21.53 -7.04
C ILE A 153 9.47 -21.42 -5.78
N GLU A 154 10.66 -20.85 -5.92
CA GLU A 154 11.62 -20.61 -4.85
C GLU A 154 11.90 -19.13 -4.65
N THR A 155 11.60 -18.30 -5.66
CA THR A 155 11.75 -16.85 -5.55
C THR A 155 10.52 -16.13 -6.10
N VAL A 156 10.02 -15.16 -5.32
CA VAL A 156 8.98 -14.25 -5.73
C VAL A 156 9.59 -12.85 -5.89
N VAL A 157 9.34 -12.22 -7.04
CA VAL A 157 9.86 -10.88 -7.35
C VAL A 157 8.69 -9.90 -7.47
N ASN A 158 8.56 -8.97 -6.54
CA ASN A 158 7.57 -7.92 -6.60
C ASN A 158 8.08 -6.77 -7.49
N ILE A 159 7.26 -6.35 -8.46
CA ILE A 159 7.54 -5.18 -9.32
C ILE A 159 6.47 -4.13 -9.04
N GLY A 160 6.86 -3.05 -8.40
CA GLY A 160 5.96 -1.97 -8.02
C GLY A 160 6.73 -0.71 -7.64
N ILE A 161 6.05 0.42 -7.46
CA ILE A 161 6.66 1.68 -7.04
C ILE A 161 5.78 2.36 -5.99
N GLY A 162 6.38 3.17 -5.12
CA GLY A 162 5.66 3.87 -4.06
C GLY A 162 4.92 2.91 -3.12
N GLY A 163 3.61 3.08 -2.95
CA GLY A 163 2.81 2.22 -2.08
C GLY A 163 2.74 0.74 -2.52
N SER A 164 2.99 0.46 -3.81
CA SER A 164 3.07 -0.90 -4.34
C SER A 164 4.42 -1.59 -4.07
N ASP A 165 5.39 -0.89 -3.50
CA ASP A 165 6.70 -1.39 -3.11
C ASP A 165 6.94 -1.24 -1.61
N LEU A 166 6.83 -0.03 -1.07
CA LEU A 166 7.25 0.29 0.31
C LEU A 166 6.52 -0.52 1.38
N GLY A 167 5.20 -0.69 1.24
CA GLY A 167 4.41 -1.51 2.15
C GLY A 167 4.84 -2.98 2.15
N PRO A 168 4.87 -3.66 0.99
CA PRO A 168 5.37 -5.02 0.86
C PRO A 168 6.80 -5.22 1.38
N VAL A 169 7.73 -4.32 1.05
CA VAL A 169 9.12 -4.37 1.57
C VAL A 169 9.15 -4.26 3.09
N MET A 170 8.42 -3.28 3.66
CA MET A 170 8.35 -3.09 5.11
C MET A 170 7.85 -4.36 5.82
N VAL A 171 6.76 -4.95 5.34
CA VAL A 171 6.20 -6.16 5.93
C VAL A 171 7.15 -7.34 5.79
N TYR A 172 7.77 -7.50 4.62
CA TYR A 172 8.75 -8.57 4.40
C TYR A 172 9.94 -8.46 5.34
N GLU A 173 10.57 -7.29 5.45
CA GLU A 173 11.72 -7.10 6.33
C GLU A 173 11.34 -7.26 7.82
N ALA A 174 10.16 -6.79 8.23
CA ALA A 174 9.68 -6.95 9.60
C ALA A 174 9.40 -8.42 9.97
N LEU A 175 8.87 -9.20 9.03
CA LEU A 175 8.45 -10.58 9.27
C LEU A 175 9.46 -11.64 8.79
N LYS A 176 10.54 -11.23 8.16
CA LYS A 176 11.59 -12.11 7.62
C LYS A 176 12.13 -13.14 8.65
N PRO A 177 12.30 -12.81 9.94
CA PRO A 177 12.71 -13.81 10.93
C PRO A 177 11.69 -14.93 11.16
N TYR A 178 10.44 -14.73 10.77
CA TYR A 178 9.34 -15.70 10.93
C TYR A 178 8.95 -16.36 9.60
N ALA A 179 9.65 -16.05 8.50
CA ALA A 179 9.36 -16.62 7.20
C ALA A 179 9.73 -18.11 7.14
N ASP A 180 8.87 -18.89 6.49
CA ASP A 180 9.17 -20.29 6.18
C ASP A 180 10.39 -20.40 5.25
N ALA A 181 11.21 -21.41 5.48
CA ALA A 181 12.31 -21.72 4.58
C ALA A 181 11.77 -22.20 3.21
N GLY A 182 12.43 -21.79 2.12
CA GLY A 182 12.16 -22.32 0.78
C GLY A 182 11.61 -21.32 -0.24
N ILE A 183 11.09 -20.16 0.20
CA ILE A 183 10.71 -19.08 -0.72
C ILE A 183 11.40 -17.79 -0.27
N SER A 184 12.12 -17.16 -1.20
CA SER A 184 12.72 -15.84 -1.02
C SER A 184 11.93 -14.77 -1.74
N ALA A 185 11.97 -13.52 -1.24
CA ALA A 185 11.36 -12.39 -1.92
C ALA A 185 12.41 -11.34 -2.34
N ARG A 186 12.20 -10.75 -3.53
CA ARG A 186 12.97 -9.61 -4.02
C ARG A 186 12.01 -8.52 -4.51
N TYR A 187 12.49 -7.28 -4.56
CA TYR A 187 11.66 -6.12 -4.86
C TYR A 187 12.37 -5.24 -5.89
N ILE A 188 11.67 -4.93 -6.99
CA ILE A 188 12.12 -4.06 -8.07
C ILE A 188 11.21 -2.84 -8.08
N SER A 189 11.76 -1.67 -7.75
CA SER A 189 10.98 -0.44 -7.63
C SER A 189 11.58 0.74 -8.40
N ASN A 190 12.85 0.65 -8.83
CA ASN A 190 13.50 1.72 -9.56
C ASN A 190 13.46 1.43 -11.07
N ILE A 191 13.28 2.49 -11.89
CA ILE A 191 13.34 2.39 -13.35
C ILE A 191 14.79 2.25 -13.86
N ASP A 192 15.78 2.50 -13.03
CA ASP A 192 17.18 2.25 -13.37
C ASP A 192 17.37 0.77 -13.71
N PRO A 193 17.87 0.42 -14.91
CA PRO A 193 18.04 -0.98 -15.32
C PRO A 193 18.94 -1.79 -14.40
N ASN A 194 19.80 -1.14 -13.62
CA ASN A 194 20.64 -1.83 -12.64
C ASN A 194 19.79 -2.45 -11.51
N ASP A 195 18.64 -1.85 -11.14
CA ASP A 195 17.78 -2.41 -10.10
C ASP A 195 17.25 -3.78 -10.53
N LEU A 196 16.73 -3.89 -11.75
CA LEU A 196 16.30 -5.17 -12.31
C LEU A 196 17.46 -6.15 -12.45
N ALA A 197 18.59 -5.71 -13.03
CA ALA A 197 19.75 -6.57 -13.27
C ALA A 197 20.31 -7.19 -11.97
N GLU A 198 20.45 -6.38 -10.91
CA GLU A 198 20.92 -6.86 -9.60
C GLU A 198 19.88 -7.76 -8.91
N LYS A 199 18.59 -7.48 -9.07
CA LYS A 199 17.51 -8.27 -8.43
C LYS A 199 17.26 -9.59 -9.17
N THR A 200 17.53 -9.68 -10.46
CA THR A 200 17.42 -10.95 -11.22
C THR A 200 18.71 -11.78 -11.22
N LYS A 201 19.83 -11.18 -10.83
CA LYS A 201 21.13 -11.85 -10.78
C LYS A 201 21.09 -13.12 -9.93
N GLY A 202 21.49 -14.22 -10.55
CA GLY A 202 21.57 -15.55 -9.91
C GLY A 202 20.22 -16.21 -9.63
N LEU A 203 19.11 -15.69 -10.15
CA LEU A 203 17.82 -16.38 -10.11
C LEU A 203 17.78 -17.53 -11.10
N ASP A 204 17.09 -18.60 -10.73
CA ASP A 204 16.66 -19.63 -11.67
C ASP A 204 15.33 -19.21 -12.32
N PRO A 205 15.28 -18.96 -13.65
CA PRO A 205 14.05 -18.54 -14.30
C PRO A 205 12.94 -19.60 -14.19
N GLU A 206 13.27 -20.88 -14.03
CA GLU A 206 12.30 -21.96 -13.89
C GLU A 206 11.56 -21.95 -12.53
N THR A 207 12.14 -21.30 -11.50
CA THR A 207 11.60 -21.25 -10.12
C THR A 207 11.26 -19.84 -9.66
N THR A 208 11.24 -18.85 -10.58
CA THR A 208 10.97 -17.45 -10.29
C THR A 208 9.55 -17.06 -10.68
N LEU A 209 8.80 -16.41 -9.76
CA LEU A 209 7.48 -15.84 -9.99
C LEU A 209 7.55 -14.32 -9.85
N PHE A 210 7.03 -13.58 -10.83
CA PHE A 210 6.92 -12.13 -10.79
C PHE A 210 5.51 -11.70 -10.41
N ILE A 211 5.38 -10.75 -9.48
CA ILE A 211 4.13 -10.11 -9.10
C ILE A 211 4.18 -8.65 -9.57
N ILE A 212 3.36 -8.28 -10.55
CA ILE A 212 3.27 -6.92 -11.04
C ILE A 212 2.19 -6.18 -10.25
N VAL A 213 2.60 -5.20 -9.45
CA VAL A 213 1.68 -4.43 -8.58
C VAL A 213 1.51 -3.02 -9.12
N SER A 214 0.36 -2.78 -9.77
CA SER A 214 0.00 -1.48 -10.32
C SER A 214 -1.51 -1.33 -10.39
N LYS A 215 -2.09 -0.38 -9.65
CA LYS A 215 -3.54 -0.16 -9.59
C LYS A 215 -4.17 -0.03 -10.98
N THR A 216 -3.64 0.85 -11.82
CA THR A 216 -4.15 1.15 -13.16
C THR A 216 -3.51 0.32 -14.27
N PHE A 217 -2.44 -0.41 -13.93
CA PHE A 217 -1.59 -1.13 -14.88
C PHE A 217 -1.10 -0.22 -16.03
N THR A 218 -0.74 1.03 -15.66
CA THR A 218 -0.26 2.08 -16.60
C THR A 218 0.98 2.81 -16.09
N THR A 219 1.42 2.54 -14.84
CA THR A 219 2.58 3.20 -14.25
C THR A 219 3.81 2.88 -15.08
N LEU A 220 4.44 3.90 -15.64
CA LEU A 220 5.52 3.77 -16.61
C LEU A 220 6.66 2.91 -16.08
N GLU A 221 7.17 3.24 -14.90
CA GLU A 221 8.30 2.56 -14.26
C GLU A 221 7.99 1.08 -14.01
N THR A 222 6.83 0.81 -13.43
CA THR A 222 6.40 -0.57 -13.14
C THR A 222 6.27 -1.40 -14.40
N LEU A 223 5.63 -0.85 -15.45
CA LEU A 223 5.42 -1.58 -16.70
C LEU A 223 6.69 -1.73 -17.53
N THR A 224 7.62 -0.77 -17.43
CA THR A 224 8.94 -0.88 -18.06
C THR A 224 9.71 -2.04 -17.42
N ASN A 225 9.86 -2.03 -16.10
CA ASN A 225 10.50 -3.12 -15.38
C ASN A 225 9.82 -4.49 -15.60
N ALA A 226 8.48 -4.51 -15.67
CA ALA A 226 7.74 -5.75 -15.93
C ALA A 226 8.01 -6.31 -17.34
N ARG A 227 8.11 -5.46 -18.36
CA ARG A 227 8.45 -5.87 -19.73
C ARG A 227 9.88 -6.39 -19.81
N GLU A 228 10.83 -5.72 -19.19
CA GLU A 228 12.23 -6.16 -19.12
C GLU A 228 12.35 -7.48 -18.34
N ALA A 229 11.65 -7.63 -17.22
CA ALA A 229 11.60 -8.90 -16.48
C ALA A 229 11.01 -10.04 -17.32
N ARG A 230 10.00 -9.74 -18.15
CA ARG A 230 9.44 -10.72 -19.10
C ARG A 230 10.44 -11.12 -20.17
N THR A 231 11.15 -10.15 -20.74
CA THR A 231 12.21 -10.41 -21.72
C THR A 231 13.29 -11.31 -21.10
N TRP A 232 13.82 -10.91 -19.95
CA TRP A 232 14.79 -11.70 -19.20
C TRP A 232 14.31 -13.14 -18.95
N LEU A 233 13.08 -13.32 -18.45
CA LEU A 233 12.55 -14.65 -18.17
C LEU A 233 12.52 -15.54 -19.42
N LEU A 234 11.99 -15.02 -20.53
CA LEU A 234 11.84 -15.79 -21.77
C LEU A 234 13.19 -16.13 -22.41
N GLU A 235 14.14 -15.21 -22.39
CA GLU A 235 15.50 -15.44 -22.89
C GLU A 235 16.24 -16.49 -22.06
N GLU A 236 16.18 -16.40 -20.73
CA GLU A 236 16.82 -17.35 -19.83
C GLU A 236 16.20 -18.75 -19.90
N LEU A 237 14.85 -18.85 -19.97
CA LEU A 237 14.17 -20.13 -20.15
C LEU A 237 14.55 -20.79 -21.50
N LYS A 238 14.64 -19.97 -22.56
CA LYS A 238 15.08 -20.45 -23.88
C LYS A 238 16.55 -20.89 -23.87
N ALA A 239 17.43 -20.12 -23.25
CA ALA A 239 18.86 -20.45 -23.11
C ALA A 239 19.09 -21.76 -22.36
N LYS A 240 18.23 -22.06 -21.37
CA LYS A 240 18.23 -23.35 -20.66
C LYS A 240 17.59 -24.51 -21.44
N GLY A 241 16.95 -24.23 -22.58
CA GLY A 241 16.17 -25.21 -23.31
C GLY A 241 14.85 -25.61 -22.63
N ALA A 242 14.38 -24.83 -21.66
CA ALA A 242 13.12 -25.08 -20.97
C ALA A 242 11.88 -24.73 -21.83
N ILE A 243 12.04 -23.81 -22.79
CA ILE A 243 11.08 -23.50 -23.84
C ILE A 243 11.77 -23.38 -25.20
N ASP A 244 11.03 -23.59 -26.28
CA ASP A 244 11.56 -23.47 -27.65
C ASP A 244 11.54 -22.02 -28.19
N GLY A 245 10.91 -21.08 -27.46
CA GLY A 245 10.79 -19.70 -27.85
C GLY A 245 9.64 -19.42 -28.83
N SER A 246 8.81 -20.42 -29.15
CA SER A 246 7.57 -20.20 -29.93
C SER A 246 6.58 -19.33 -29.15
N ASP A 247 5.68 -18.61 -29.86
CA ASP A 247 4.68 -17.76 -29.23
C ASP A 247 3.80 -18.52 -28.24
N ALA A 248 3.45 -19.76 -28.55
CA ALA A 248 2.65 -20.61 -27.67
C ALA A 248 3.38 -20.93 -26.35
N LYS A 249 4.67 -21.27 -26.43
CA LYS A 249 5.49 -21.57 -25.24
C LYS A 249 5.83 -20.31 -24.43
N ASN A 250 6.07 -19.21 -25.12
CA ASN A 250 6.25 -17.92 -24.46
C ASN A 250 4.97 -17.50 -23.68
N ALA A 251 3.78 -17.65 -24.29
CA ALA A 251 2.52 -17.38 -23.62
C ALA A 251 2.28 -18.29 -22.40
N GLU A 252 2.62 -19.58 -22.51
CA GLU A 252 2.55 -20.54 -21.41
C GLU A 252 3.48 -20.13 -20.26
N ALA A 253 4.72 -19.75 -20.57
CA ALA A 253 5.68 -19.28 -19.59
C ALA A 253 5.19 -18.01 -18.85
N ILE A 254 4.66 -17.03 -19.59
CA ILE A 254 4.11 -15.80 -18.98
C ILE A 254 2.99 -16.15 -18.00
N LYS A 255 2.05 -17.02 -18.38
CA LYS A 255 0.94 -17.45 -17.50
C LYS A 255 1.39 -18.15 -16.23
N LYS A 256 2.53 -18.84 -16.27
CA LYS A 256 3.06 -19.58 -15.12
C LYS A 256 3.97 -18.76 -14.22
N HIS A 257 4.62 -17.73 -14.76
CA HIS A 257 5.66 -16.97 -14.08
C HIS A 257 5.27 -15.53 -13.78
N PHE A 258 4.10 -15.05 -14.24
CA PHE A 258 3.61 -13.70 -13.95
C PHE A 258 2.21 -13.73 -13.37
N VAL A 259 2.02 -12.94 -12.30
CA VAL A 259 0.72 -12.62 -11.72
C VAL A 259 0.60 -11.11 -11.53
N ALA A 260 -0.59 -10.59 -11.39
CA ALA A 260 -0.82 -9.16 -11.24
C ALA A 260 -1.72 -8.82 -10.06
N VAL A 261 -1.46 -7.67 -9.47
CA VAL A 261 -2.32 -7.00 -8.49
C VAL A 261 -2.76 -5.66 -9.10
N SER A 262 -3.99 -5.62 -9.64
CA SER A 262 -4.48 -4.49 -10.42
C SER A 262 -6.01 -4.42 -10.43
N THR A 263 -6.56 -3.23 -10.74
CA THR A 263 -7.99 -3.04 -11.04
C THR A 263 -8.27 -3.06 -12.56
N ASN A 264 -7.23 -2.96 -13.40
CA ASN A 264 -7.36 -2.89 -14.85
C ASN A 264 -7.10 -4.24 -15.50
N LEU A 265 -8.15 -5.04 -15.57
CA LEU A 265 -8.07 -6.43 -16.04
C LEU A 265 -7.76 -6.54 -17.54
N GLU A 266 -8.23 -5.59 -18.33
CA GLU A 266 -7.99 -5.56 -19.77
C GLU A 266 -6.48 -5.44 -20.04
N LYS A 267 -5.81 -4.48 -19.41
CA LYS A 267 -4.36 -4.30 -19.57
C LYS A 267 -3.53 -5.44 -18.98
N VAL A 268 -4.01 -6.08 -17.93
CA VAL A 268 -3.38 -7.27 -17.38
C VAL A 268 -3.44 -8.43 -18.41
N ALA A 269 -4.60 -8.64 -19.04
CA ALA A 269 -4.76 -9.64 -20.09
C ALA A 269 -3.91 -9.33 -21.34
N GLU A 270 -3.83 -8.05 -21.76
CA GLU A 270 -2.93 -7.60 -22.85
C GLU A 270 -1.45 -7.91 -22.57
N PHE A 271 -1.02 -7.89 -21.31
CA PHE A 271 0.34 -8.28 -20.92
C PHE A 271 0.58 -9.80 -21.10
N GLY A 272 -0.47 -10.60 -21.15
CA GLY A 272 -0.45 -12.06 -21.28
C GLY A 272 -0.65 -12.81 -19.96
N ILE A 273 -1.01 -12.13 -18.88
CA ILE A 273 -1.30 -12.75 -17.59
C ILE A 273 -2.72 -13.33 -17.63
N ASP A 274 -2.86 -14.58 -17.17
CA ASP A 274 -4.15 -15.27 -17.16
C ASP A 274 -5.12 -14.62 -16.18
N PRO A 275 -6.42 -14.44 -16.55
CA PRO A 275 -7.45 -13.91 -15.66
C PRO A 275 -7.61 -14.60 -14.30
N VAL A 276 -7.21 -15.86 -14.19
CA VAL A 276 -7.22 -16.62 -12.93
C VAL A 276 -6.05 -16.26 -12.01
N SER A 277 -5.01 -15.62 -12.57
CA SER A 277 -3.73 -15.32 -11.90
C SER A 277 -3.64 -13.89 -11.39
N TYR A 278 -4.74 -13.14 -11.33
CA TYR A 278 -4.71 -11.79 -10.79
C TYR A 278 -5.71 -11.59 -9.65
N THR A 279 -5.30 -10.79 -8.70
CA THR A 279 -6.15 -10.31 -7.62
C THR A 279 -6.64 -8.90 -7.93
N HIS A 280 -7.95 -8.69 -7.84
CA HIS A 280 -8.50 -7.35 -7.90
C HIS A 280 -8.06 -6.57 -6.66
N LEU A 281 -7.32 -5.47 -6.87
CA LEU A 281 -7.34 -4.38 -5.91
C LEU A 281 -8.67 -3.64 -6.10
N ARG A 282 -9.76 -4.20 -5.58
CA ARG A 282 -10.92 -3.39 -5.25
C ARG A 282 -10.78 -2.98 -3.80
N ALA A 283 -9.88 -2.07 -3.55
CA ALA A 283 -10.12 -1.22 -2.43
C ALA A 283 -11.16 -0.20 -2.88
N HIS A 284 -12.17 0.02 -2.09
CA HIS A 284 -13.02 1.21 -2.14
C HIS A 284 -12.12 2.39 -1.71
N GLU A 285 -11.10 2.63 -2.51
CA GLU A 285 -10.00 3.48 -2.13
C GLU A 285 -10.24 4.88 -2.57
N THR A 286 -9.99 5.71 -1.61
CA THR A 286 -9.26 6.95 -1.83
C THR A 286 -8.17 6.73 -2.84
N GLY A 287 -8.11 7.59 -3.82
CA GLY A 287 -6.99 7.60 -4.75
C GLY A 287 -5.66 7.49 -4.01
N ALA A 288 -4.65 6.96 -4.65
CA ALA A 288 -3.31 6.63 -4.13
C ALA A 288 -2.51 7.81 -3.50
N TYR A 289 -3.19 8.81 -2.97
CA TYR A 289 -2.63 10.06 -2.43
C TYR A 289 -2.66 10.14 -0.90
N LEU A 290 -3.06 9.08 -0.22
CA LEU A 290 -2.98 9.02 1.24
C LEU A 290 -2.06 7.86 1.66
N VAL A 291 -0.76 8.09 1.48
CA VAL A 291 0.28 7.52 2.30
C VAL A 291 0.75 8.57 3.28
#